data_6a78a165fd3132f1614a7f2b055fc11f
#
_entry.id   6a78a165fd3132f1614a7f2b055fc11f
#
_cell.length_a   1.000
_cell.length_b   1.000
_cell.length_c   1.000
_cell.angle_alpha   90.00
_cell.angle_beta   90.00
_cell.angle_gamma   90.00
#
_symmetry.space_group_name_H-M   'P 1'
#
loop_
_entity.id
_entity.type
_entity.pdbx_description
1 polymer ?
#
loop_
_entity_poly.entity_id
_entity_poly.type
_entity_poly.pdbx_seq_one_letter_code
_entity_poly.pdbx_strand_id
1 'polypeptide(L)'
;MAFHIAILGWGSLLWDLRPDFDDFHGLWELDGPELKIEFSRVSQTRCGALTLVVDLLNGTSCRVAHTKSKRSNPEDAICDLRSREGTTRSNIGYYFTDGSRSQAKDAVTLSIVKEWAATKNVDVVIWTDLSSNFQKYCGNQFSVEAALNHLKGLDEAARLGAVEYVRRAPTFIETPLREALEAEPWFKQVRNG
;
A
#
# COMPACT_ATOMS: atom_id res chain seq x y z
N MET A 1 -8.00 19.23 22.18
CA MET A 1 -6.78 19.49 21.36
C MET A 1 -6.96 18.83 20.02
N ALA A 2 -6.44 19.41 18.95
CA ALA A 2 -6.45 18.77 17.64
C ALA A 2 -5.27 17.78 17.56
N PHE A 3 -5.50 16.57 17.03
CA PHE A 3 -4.44 15.57 16.83
C PHE A 3 -3.60 15.90 15.60
N HIS A 4 -2.30 15.65 15.68
CA HIS A 4 -1.42 15.56 14.51
C HIS A 4 -1.44 14.13 13.98
N ILE A 5 -2.11 13.93 12.86
CA ILE A 5 -2.36 12.61 12.30
C ILE A 5 -1.54 12.43 11.03
N ALA A 6 -0.70 11.40 10.99
CA ALA A 6 0.00 10.99 9.78
C ALA A 6 -0.71 9.81 9.11
N ILE A 7 -0.78 9.83 7.78
CA ILE A 7 -1.26 8.75 6.95
C ILE A 7 -0.07 8.20 6.17
N LEU A 8 0.21 6.89 6.28
CA LEU A 8 1.25 6.24 5.46
C LEU A 8 0.66 5.81 4.13
N GLY A 9 1.45 5.92 3.06
CA GLY A 9 1.02 5.58 1.71
C GLY A 9 2.13 4.98 0.85
N TRP A 10 1.71 4.02 0.01
CA TRP A 10 2.53 3.39 -1.02
C TRP A 10 1.62 2.86 -2.13
N GLY A 11 1.83 3.07 -3.34
CA GLY A 11 0.94 2.62 -4.43
C GLY A 11 -0.15 3.63 -4.76
N SER A 12 -1.38 3.18 -5.04
CA SER A 12 -2.41 4.02 -5.65
C SER A 12 -2.90 5.21 -4.81
N LEU A 13 -2.65 5.22 -3.52
CA LEU A 13 -2.91 6.40 -2.67
C LEU A 13 -2.16 7.65 -3.16
N LEU A 14 -1.02 7.48 -3.82
CA LEU A 14 -0.17 8.58 -4.22
C LEU A 14 -0.49 9.14 -5.61
N TRP A 15 -1.24 8.40 -6.44
CA TRP A 15 -1.45 8.76 -7.83
C TRP A 15 -2.88 8.60 -8.37
N ASP A 16 -3.72 7.79 -7.73
CA ASP A 16 -5.14 7.59 -8.09
C ASP A 16 -5.99 8.54 -7.25
N LEU A 17 -6.02 9.82 -7.67
CA LEU A 17 -6.63 10.89 -6.91
C LEU A 17 -8.15 10.69 -6.77
N ARG A 18 -8.66 10.87 -5.55
CA ARG A 18 -10.08 10.84 -5.21
C ARG A 18 -10.40 12.00 -4.27
N PRO A 19 -11.16 13.00 -4.71
CA PRO A 19 -11.43 14.21 -3.92
C PRO A 19 -11.93 13.93 -2.50
N ASP A 20 -12.80 12.92 -2.33
CA ASP A 20 -13.33 12.51 -1.03
C ASP A 20 -12.24 12.04 -0.01
N PHE A 21 -11.02 11.84 -0.47
CA PHE A 21 -9.87 11.52 0.36
C PHE A 21 -8.78 12.59 0.26
N ASP A 22 -8.42 12.98 -0.97
CA ASP A 22 -7.28 13.87 -1.22
C ASP A 22 -7.52 15.30 -0.70
N ASP A 23 -8.78 15.74 -0.61
CA ASP A 23 -9.14 17.04 0.00
C ASP A 23 -8.85 17.08 1.52
N PHE A 24 -8.72 15.91 2.17
CA PHE A 24 -8.54 15.78 3.62
C PHE A 24 -7.14 15.44 4.08
N HIS A 25 -6.13 15.55 3.21
CA HIS A 25 -4.73 15.44 3.59
C HIS A 25 -3.85 16.49 2.90
N GLY A 26 -2.59 16.57 3.31
CA GLY A 26 -1.57 17.47 2.75
C GLY A 26 -0.82 16.83 1.59
N LEU A 27 0.33 17.41 1.27
CA LEU A 27 1.25 16.84 0.29
C LEU A 27 1.90 15.56 0.85
N TRP A 28 2.26 14.64 -0.04
CA TRP A 28 3.02 13.44 0.32
C TRP A 28 4.50 13.78 0.51
N GLU A 29 5.06 13.32 1.62
CA GLU A 29 6.47 13.42 1.98
C GLU A 29 7.12 12.02 1.91
N LEU A 30 8.36 11.92 1.42
CA LEU A 30 9.01 10.64 1.07
C LEU A 30 9.93 10.11 2.18
N ASP A 31 9.69 10.50 3.42
CA ASP A 31 10.48 10.14 4.59
C ASP A 31 9.68 9.37 5.65
N GLY A 32 8.73 8.57 5.19
CA GLY A 32 7.99 7.61 6.00
C GLY A 32 8.85 6.44 6.50
N PRO A 33 8.26 5.49 7.24
CA PRO A 33 8.98 4.30 7.71
C PRO A 33 9.42 3.37 6.57
N GLU A 34 10.39 2.51 6.84
CA GLU A 34 10.76 1.41 5.93
C GLU A 34 9.93 0.17 6.23
N LEU A 35 9.03 -0.17 5.32
CA LEU A 35 8.14 -1.33 5.43
C LEU A 35 8.50 -2.39 4.38
N LYS A 36 8.20 -3.65 4.69
CA LYS A 36 8.34 -4.76 3.75
C LYS A 36 7.18 -4.74 2.76
N ILE A 37 7.41 -4.27 1.53
CA ILE A 37 6.38 -4.05 0.51
C ILE A 37 6.57 -5.00 -0.68
N GLU A 38 5.47 -5.58 -1.20
CA GLU A 38 5.45 -6.37 -2.42
C GLU A 38 4.10 -6.28 -3.12
N PHE A 39 4.08 -6.50 -4.44
CA PHE A 39 2.87 -6.70 -5.25
C PHE A 39 2.32 -8.10 -5.06
N SER A 40 1.89 -8.43 -3.88
CA SER A 40 1.46 -9.80 -3.51
C SER A 40 -0.04 -9.94 -3.22
N ARG A 41 -0.83 -8.89 -3.50
CA ARG A 41 -2.27 -8.92 -3.31
C ARG A 41 -3.02 -8.88 -4.63
N VAL A 42 -3.83 -9.91 -4.90
CA VAL A 42 -4.76 -9.95 -6.03
C VAL A 42 -5.93 -9.00 -5.77
N SER A 43 -6.11 -8.00 -6.63
CA SER A 43 -7.19 -7.02 -6.54
C SER A 43 -8.37 -7.44 -7.43
N GLN A 44 -9.53 -7.71 -6.80
CA GLN A 44 -10.75 -8.05 -7.54
C GLN A 44 -11.31 -6.84 -8.31
N THR A 45 -11.18 -5.65 -7.75
CA THR A 45 -11.65 -4.41 -8.38
C THR A 45 -10.77 -3.96 -9.56
N ARG A 46 -9.57 -4.55 -9.68
CA ARG A 46 -8.63 -4.33 -10.80
C ARG A 46 -8.45 -5.60 -11.63
N CYS A 47 -9.51 -6.41 -11.76
CA CYS A 47 -9.58 -7.59 -12.62
C CYS A 47 -8.41 -8.57 -12.41
N GLY A 48 -7.96 -8.77 -11.18
CA GLY A 48 -6.89 -9.71 -10.86
C GLY A 48 -5.48 -9.11 -10.88
N ALA A 49 -5.32 -7.81 -11.14
CA ALA A 49 -4.01 -7.16 -11.03
C ALA A 49 -3.42 -7.33 -9.62
N LEU A 50 -2.09 -7.44 -9.55
CA LEU A 50 -1.37 -7.47 -8.28
C LEU A 50 -1.13 -6.06 -7.77
N THR A 51 -1.46 -5.83 -6.51
CA THR A 51 -1.32 -4.53 -5.83
C THR A 51 -0.37 -4.61 -4.65
N LEU A 52 0.21 -3.46 -4.30
CA LEU A 52 1.18 -3.32 -3.20
C LEU A 52 0.51 -3.47 -1.83
N VAL A 53 1.08 -4.33 -1.02
CA VAL A 53 0.73 -4.49 0.40
C VAL A 53 1.98 -4.68 1.24
N VAL A 54 1.84 -4.52 2.55
CA VAL A 54 2.86 -5.00 3.49
C VAL A 54 2.87 -6.53 3.43
N ASP A 55 4.05 -7.09 3.14
CA ASP A 55 4.28 -8.54 3.07
C ASP A 55 5.62 -8.87 3.73
N LEU A 56 5.58 -9.30 4.97
CA LEU A 56 6.78 -9.58 5.75
C LEU A 56 7.60 -10.74 5.21
N LEU A 57 6.95 -11.67 4.51
CA LEU A 57 7.61 -12.89 4.00
C LEU A 57 8.30 -12.65 2.66
N ASN A 58 7.66 -11.90 1.77
CA ASN A 58 8.08 -11.77 0.38
C ASN A 58 8.53 -10.35 0.01
N GLY A 59 8.18 -9.36 0.82
CA GLY A 59 8.48 -7.95 0.55
C GLY A 59 9.94 -7.56 0.81
N THR A 60 10.38 -6.55 0.08
CA THR A 60 11.63 -5.84 0.35
C THR A 60 11.39 -4.60 1.21
N SER A 61 12.43 -4.15 1.91
CA SER A 61 12.38 -2.91 2.69
C SER A 61 12.29 -1.73 1.74
N CYS A 62 11.15 -1.05 1.74
CA CYS A 62 10.91 0.14 0.95
C CYS A 62 10.52 1.29 1.88
N ARG A 63 11.12 2.46 1.68
CA ARG A 63 10.70 3.67 2.38
C ARG A 63 9.36 4.12 1.80
N VAL A 64 8.32 4.14 2.62
CA VAL A 64 6.99 4.58 2.18
C VAL A 64 6.82 6.08 2.31
N ALA A 65 5.80 6.64 1.68
CA ALA A 65 5.44 8.04 1.86
C ALA A 65 4.56 8.22 3.09
N HIS A 66 4.51 9.45 3.60
CA HIS A 66 3.49 9.86 4.55
C HIS A 66 2.89 11.21 4.18
N THR A 67 1.72 11.51 4.72
CA THR A 67 1.09 12.82 4.61
C THR A 67 0.39 13.18 5.91
N LYS A 68 0.18 14.48 6.14
CA LYS A 68 -0.58 14.96 7.29
C LYS A 68 -2.07 15.00 6.95
N SER A 69 -2.90 14.36 7.76
CA SER A 69 -4.36 14.53 7.68
C SER A 69 -4.76 15.96 8.09
N LYS A 70 -5.76 16.50 7.42
CA LYS A 70 -6.43 17.76 7.79
C LYS A 70 -7.53 17.55 8.84
N ARG A 71 -7.88 16.28 9.14
CA ARG A 71 -8.82 15.94 10.20
C ARG A 71 -8.22 16.22 11.58
N SER A 72 -9.03 16.72 12.47
CA SER A 72 -8.66 16.92 13.88
C SER A 72 -8.98 15.72 14.76
N ASN A 73 -9.85 14.80 14.27
CA ASN A 73 -10.27 13.59 14.96
C ASN A 73 -9.69 12.36 14.24
N PRO A 74 -8.94 11.48 14.91
CA PRO A 74 -8.38 10.28 14.31
C PRO A 74 -9.41 9.31 13.70
N GLU A 75 -10.60 9.23 14.29
CA GLU A 75 -11.65 8.35 13.75
C GLU A 75 -12.12 8.79 12.35
N ASP A 76 -12.19 10.10 12.10
CA ASP A 76 -12.54 10.63 10.78
C ASP A 76 -11.45 10.30 9.75
N ALA A 77 -10.18 10.46 10.10
CA ALA A 77 -9.06 10.10 9.22
C ALA A 77 -9.02 8.59 8.91
N ILE A 78 -9.31 7.74 9.91
CA ILE A 78 -9.45 6.29 9.72
C ILE A 78 -10.62 5.97 8.79
N CYS A 79 -11.76 6.66 8.95
CA CYS A 79 -12.92 6.49 8.08
C CYS A 79 -12.63 6.91 6.64
N ASP A 80 -11.93 8.04 6.45
CA ASP A 80 -11.53 8.51 5.13
C ASP A 80 -10.64 7.47 4.42
N LEU A 81 -9.59 6.97 5.08
CA LEU A 81 -8.70 5.95 4.51
C LEU A 81 -9.44 4.64 4.24
N ARG A 82 -10.29 4.19 5.16
CA ARG A 82 -11.13 2.99 4.97
C ARG A 82 -12.03 3.12 3.74
N SER A 83 -12.67 4.27 3.57
CA SER A 83 -13.57 4.55 2.43
C SER A 83 -12.78 4.62 1.13
N ARG A 84 -11.62 5.28 1.14
CA ARG A 84 -10.69 5.38 0.00
C ARG A 84 -10.26 4.00 -0.50
N GLU A 85 -9.96 3.08 0.41
CA GLU A 85 -9.53 1.71 0.11
C GLU A 85 -10.71 0.75 -0.12
N GLY A 86 -11.96 1.17 0.07
CA GLY A 86 -13.14 0.32 -0.10
C GLY A 86 -13.09 -0.93 0.77
N THR A 87 -12.62 -0.79 2.01
CA THR A 87 -12.31 -1.92 2.89
C THR A 87 -13.01 -1.82 4.25
N THR A 88 -12.74 -2.77 5.14
CA THR A 88 -13.28 -2.79 6.51
C THR A 88 -12.31 -2.11 7.49
N ARG A 89 -12.83 -1.67 8.64
CA ARG A 89 -12.00 -1.05 9.68
C ARG A 89 -10.86 -1.95 10.17
N SER A 90 -11.07 -3.26 10.20
CA SER A 90 -10.03 -4.23 10.59
C SER A 90 -8.83 -4.29 9.64
N ASN A 91 -8.95 -3.68 8.46
CA ASN A 91 -7.88 -3.54 7.46
C ASN A 91 -7.23 -2.15 7.46
N ILE A 92 -7.50 -1.34 8.48
CA ILE A 92 -6.81 -0.06 8.72
C ILE A 92 -5.98 -0.20 9.98
N GLY A 93 -4.67 -0.15 9.83
CA GLY A 93 -3.74 -0.10 10.94
C GLY A 93 -3.71 1.31 11.53
N TYR A 94 -3.49 1.40 12.83
CA TYR A 94 -3.28 2.66 13.52
C TYR A 94 -2.45 2.48 14.79
N TYR A 95 -1.76 3.55 15.17
CA TYR A 95 -1.00 3.63 16.39
C TYR A 95 -1.11 5.03 17.00
N PHE A 96 -1.50 5.13 18.28
CA PHE A 96 -1.49 6.33 19.08
C PHE A 96 -0.17 6.41 19.85
N THR A 97 0.56 7.51 19.72
CA THR A 97 1.92 7.65 20.27
C THR A 97 1.94 7.70 21.81
N ASP A 98 0.81 8.06 22.45
CA ASP A 98 0.62 7.96 23.90
C ASP A 98 0.46 6.50 24.40
N GLY A 99 0.45 5.52 23.47
CA GLY A 99 0.28 4.10 23.78
C GLY A 99 -1.14 3.66 24.13
N SER A 100 -2.11 4.57 24.13
CA SER A 100 -3.51 4.26 24.56
C SER A 100 -4.19 3.25 23.65
N ARG A 101 -3.91 3.28 22.34
CA ARG A 101 -4.56 2.41 21.35
C ARG A 101 -3.62 2.08 20.19
N SER A 102 -3.75 0.86 19.69
CA SER A 102 -3.12 0.43 18.44
C SER A 102 -3.89 -0.71 17.80
N GLN A 103 -3.80 -0.81 16.48
CA GLN A 103 -4.28 -1.94 15.69
C GLN A 103 -3.30 -2.18 14.55
N ALA A 104 -2.80 -3.40 14.44
CA ALA A 104 -1.97 -3.86 13.33
C ALA A 104 -2.14 -5.37 13.17
N LYS A 105 -2.03 -5.88 11.95
CA LYS A 105 -2.08 -7.32 11.67
C LYS A 105 -0.82 -8.05 12.11
N ASP A 106 0.29 -7.35 12.19
CA ASP A 106 1.55 -7.92 12.65
C ASP A 106 2.32 -6.97 13.59
N ALA A 107 3.07 -7.56 14.50
CA ALA A 107 3.83 -6.82 15.50
C ALA A 107 5.09 -6.16 14.93
N VAL A 108 5.65 -6.67 13.83
CA VAL A 108 6.86 -6.13 13.20
C VAL A 108 6.55 -4.80 12.54
N THR A 109 5.50 -4.74 11.71
CA THR A 109 5.01 -3.49 11.12
C THR A 109 4.69 -2.45 12.18
N LEU A 110 3.99 -2.87 13.25
CA LEU A 110 3.67 -1.97 14.36
C LEU A 110 4.93 -1.42 15.05
N SER A 111 5.98 -2.24 15.25
CA SER A 111 7.24 -1.80 15.86
C SER A 111 7.92 -0.75 14.99
N ILE A 112 8.04 -1.00 13.69
CA ILE A 112 8.65 -0.07 12.74
C ILE A 112 7.89 1.27 12.72
N VAL A 113 6.55 1.22 12.72
CA VAL A 113 5.72 2.43 12.76
C VAL A 113 5.92 3.21 14.06
N LYS A 114 6.01 2.52 15.21
CA LYS A 114 6.31 3.14 16.51
C LYS A 114 7.65 3.85 16.53
N GLU A 115 8.70 3.19 16.04
CA GLU A 115 10.05 3.74 15.97
C GLU A 115 10.10 5.00 15.09
N TRP A 116 9.46 4.95 13.93
CA TRP A 116 9.34 6.09 13.04
C TRP A 116 8.53 7.23 13.68
N ALA A 117 7.38 6.94 14.26
CA ALA A 117 6.51 7.93 14.90
C ALA A 117 7.24 8.68 16.04
N ALA A 118 8.12 7.99 16.78
CA ALA A 118 8.93 8.60 17.84
C ALA A 118 9.92 9.67 17.30
N THR A 119 10.24 9.66 16.01
CA THR A 119 11.09 10.67 15.36
C THR A 119 10.30 11.84 14.77
N LYS A 120 8.97 11.78 14.82
CA LYS A 120 8.05 12.75 14.20
C LYS A 120 7.18 13.44 15.25
N ASN A 121 6.75 14.64 14.93
CA ASN A 121 5.75 15.36 15.75
C ASN A 121 4.33 14.92 15.33
N VAL A 122 3.96 13.69 15.66
CA VAL A 122 2.67 13.08 15.35
C VAL A 122 2.06 12.45 16.61
N ASP A 123 0.75 12.53 16.74
CA ASP A 123 0.00 11.90 17.85
C ASP A 123 -0.58 10.56 17.41
N VAL A 124 -0.90 10.41 16.10
CA VAL A 124 -1.48 9.20 15.54
C VAL A 124 -0.89 8.91 14.16
N VAL A 125 -0.60 7.65 13.91
CA VAL A 125 -0.23 7.13 12.57
C VAL A 125 -1.29 6.16 12.11
N ILE A 126 -1.74 6.26 10.85
CA ILE A 126 -2.71 5.36 10.24
C ILE A 126 -2.18 4.84 8.89
N TRP A 127 -2.55 3.60 8.52
CA TRP A 127 -2.13 2.98 7.25
C TRP A 127 -3.11 1.93 6.77
N THR A 128 -3.03 1.60 5.50
CA THR A 128 -3.76 0.46 4.92
C THR A 128 -3.09 -0.84 5.33
N ASP A 129 -3.75 -1.65 6.14
CA ASP A 129 -3.22 -2.88 6.72
C ASP A 129 -3.82 -4.13 6.04
N LEU A 130 -3.81 -4.12 4.70
CA LEU A 130 -4.21 -5.25 3.87
C LEU A 130 -3.05 -6.24 3.74
N SER A 131 -3.31 -7.52 3.98
CA SER A 131 -2.31 -8.58 3.80
C SER A 131 -2.33 -9.12 2.38
N SER A 132 -1.26 -9.84 2.00
CA SER A 132 -1.27 -10.70 0.83
C SER A 132 -2.46 -11.67 0.87
N ASN A 133 -3.06 -11.88 -0.28
CA ASN A 133 -4.10 -12.88 -0.49
C ASN A 133 -3.77 -13.79 -1.69
N PHE A 134 -2.52 -13.74 -2.15
CA PHE A 134 -2.07 -14.41 -3.37
C PHE A 134 -2.40 -15.90 -3.33
N GLN A 135 -2.03 -16.60 -2.25
CA GLN A 135 -2.31 -18.03 -2.11
C GLN A 135 -3.81 -18.36 -2.23
N LYS A 136 -4.67 -17.51 -1.67
CA LYS A 136 -6.13 -17.71 -1.72
C LYS A 136 -6.68 -17.69 -3.14
N TYR A 137 -6.16 -16.80 -4.00
CA TYR A 137 -6.69 -16.59 -5.35
C TYR A 137 -5.91 -17.33 -6.43
N CYS A 138 -4.62 -17.57 -6.22
CA CYS A 138 -3.76 -18.24 -7.20
C CYS A 138 -3.50 -19.72 -6.86
N GLY A 139 -3.89 -20.19 -5.65
CA GLY A 139 -3.74 -21.59 -5.24
C GLY A 139 -2.32 -21.95 -4.77
N ASN A 140 -1.32 -21.12 -5.06
CA ASN A 140 0.08 -21.34 -4.73
C ASN A 140 0.60 -20.27 -3.75
N GLN A 141 1.66 -20.59 -3.01
CA GLN A 141 2.43 -19.58 -2.28
C GLN A 141 2.91 -18.50 -3.24
N PHE A 142 3.06 -17.27 -2.74
CA PHE A 142 3.65 -16.20 -3.53
C PHE A 142 5.11 -16.56 -3.86
N SER A 143 5.46 -16.39 -5.11
CA SER A 143 6.82 -16.25 -5.62
C SER A 143 6.79 -15.33 -6.83
N VAL A 144 7.91 -14.74 -7.20
CA VAL A 144 8.02 -13.89 -8.39
C VAL A 144 7.55 -14.64 -9.64
N GLU A 145 7.98 -15.91 -9.79
CA GLU A 145 7.56 -16.76 -10.91
C GLU A 145 6.04 -17.00 -10.92
N ALA A 146 5.46 -17.36 -9.78
CA ALA A 146 4.01 -17.57 -9.68
C ALA A 146 3.23 -16.29 -9.98
N ALA A 147 3.73 -15.13 -9.53
CA ALA A 147 3.13 -13.83 -9.79
C ALA A 147 3.21 -13.44 -11.29
N LEU A 148 4.35 -13.68 -11.94
CA LEU A 148 4.50 -13.49 -13.39
C LEU A 148 3.54 -14.39 -14.17
N ASN A 149 3.42 -15.66 -13.80
CA ASN A 149 2.51 -16.61 -14.45
C ASN A 149 1.04 -16.20 -14.26
N HIS A 150 0.66 -15.74 -13.05
CA HIS A 150 -0.66 -15.19 -12.81
C HIS A 150 -0.97 -14.01 -13.73
N LEU A 151 -0.06 -13.02 -13.81
CA LEU A 151 -0.26 -11.84 -14.64
C LEU A 151 -0.30 -12.16 -16.14
N LYS A 152 0.53 -13.11 -16.61
CA LYS A 152 0.48 -13.61 -18.00
C LYS A 152 -0.83 -14.31 -18.33
N GLY A 153 -1.45 -14.96 -17.35
CA GLY A 153 -2.74 -15.67 -17.50
C GLY A 153 -3.97 -14.77 -17.50
N LEU A 154 -3.84 -13.49 -17.17
CA LEU A 154 -4.93 -12.51 -17.24
C LEU A 154 -5.35 -12.29 -18.72
N ASP A 155 -6.62 -11.96 -18.94
CA ASP A 155 -7.03 -11.45 -20.26
C ASP A 155 -6.29 -10.14 -20.60
N GLU A 156 -6.37 -9.74 -21.87
CA GLU A 156 -5.61 -8.59 -22.37
C GLU A 156 -5.94 -7.30 -21.62
N ALA A 157 -7.21 -7.02 -21.39
CA ALA A 157 -7.64 -5.79 -20.71
C ALA A 157 -7.19 -5.74 -19.25
N ALA A 158 -7.33 -6.86 -18.53
CA ALA A 158 -6.86 -6.99 -17.15
C ALA A 158 -5.33 -6.88 -17.05
N ARG A 159 -4.61 -7.48 -18.03
CA ARG A 159 -3.15 -7.39 -18.08
C ARG A 159 -2.67 -5.97 -18.36
N LEU A 160 -3.33 -5.22 -19.26
CA LEU A 160 -3.04 -3.81 -19.50
C LEU A 160 -3.22 -2.98 -18.21
N GLY A 161 -4.32 -3.17 -17.50
CA GLY A 161 -4.56 -2.50 -16.21
C GLY A 161 -3.53 -2.88 -15.13
N ALA A 162 -3.06 -4.14 -15.11
CA ALA A 162 -2.01 -4.58 -14.21
C ALA A 162 -0.67 -3.90 -14.52
N VAL A 163 -0.29 -3.80 -15.81
CA VAL A 163 0.92 -3.08 -16.26
C VAL A 163 0.84 -1.61 -15.87
N GLU A 164 -0.30 -0.96 -16.12
CA GLU A 164 -0.51 0.43 -15.74
C GLU A 164 -0.32 0.62 -14.23
N TYR A 165 -0.92 -0.23 -13.41
CA TYR A 165 -0.79 -0.13 -11.95
C TYR A 165 0.68 -0.21 -11.50
N VAL A 166 1.45 -1.18 -12.02
CA VAL A 166 2.87 -1.34 -11.66
C VAL A 166 3.69 -0.13 -12.11
N ARG A 167 3.44 0.39 -13.32
CA ARG A 167 4.17 1.55 -13.86
C ARG A 167 3.87 2.84 -13.11
N ARG A 168 2.62 3.04 -12.69
CA ARG A 168 2.19 4.21 -11.92
C ARG A 168 2.56 4.12 -10.44
N ALA A 169 2.87 2.94 -9.93
CA ALA A 169 3.36 2.81 -8.57
C ALA A 169 4.67 3.62 -8.40
N PRO A 170 4.87 4.28 -7.24
CA PRO A 170 6.02 5.15 -7.04
C PRO A 170 7.34 4.44 -7.33
N THR A 171 8.27 5.12 -7.99
CA THR A 171 9.57 4.54 -8.40
C THR A 171 10.45 4.17 -7.22
N PHE A 172 10.26 4.79 -6.08
CA PHE A 172 10.97 4.47 -4.83
C PHE A 172 10.49 3.17 -4.16
N ILE A 173 9.42 2.55 -4.67
CA ILE A 173 8.97 1.22 -4.25
C ILE A 173 9.58 0.19 -5.19
N GLU A 174 10.77 -0.29 -4.82
CA GLU A 174 11.53 -1.28 -5.56
C GLU A 174 11.27 -2.67 -4.98
N THR A 175 10.67 -3.56 -5.76
CA THR A 175 10.34 -4.92 -5.33
C THR A 175 10.83 -5.97 -6.33
N PRO A 176 11.11 -7.22 -5.88
CA PRO A 176 11.53 -8.29 -6.77
C PRO A 176 10.57 -8.55 -7.93
N LEU A 177 9.25 -8.44 -7.70
CA LEU A 177 8.30 -8.62 -8.79
C LEU A 177 8.36 -7.48 -9.79
N ARG A 178 8.51 -6.22 -9.35
CA ARG A 178 8.68 -5.08 -10.26
C ARG A 178 9.90 -5.26 -11.16
N GLU A 179 11.05 -5.60 -10.57
CA GLU A 179 12.29 -5.85 -11.32
C GLU A 179 12.11 -6.95 -12.37
N ALA A 180 11.49 -8.07 -11.98
CA ALA A 180 11.21 -9.17 -12.88
C ALA A 180 10.24 -8.78 -14.01
N LEU A 181 9.19 -7.99 -13.72
CA LEU A 181 8.25 -7.49 -14.72
C LEU A 181 8.93 -6.56 -15.72
N GLU A 182 9.79 -5.69 -15.26
CA GLU A 182 10.56 -4.77 -16.14
C GLU A 182 11.52 -5.53 -17.08
N ALA A 183 11.90 -6.76 -16.76
CA ALA A 183 12.68 -7.63 -17.65
C ALA A 183 11.81 -8.32 -18.72
N GLU A 184 10.51 -8.49 -18.50
CA GLU A 184 9.59 -9.24 -19.35
C GLU A 184 9.28 -8.52 -20.68
N PRO A 185 9.43 -9.18 -21.85
CA PRO A 185 9.17 -8.57 -23.16
C PRO A 185 7.73 -8.07 -23.31
N TRP A 186 6.74 -8.83 -22.83
CA TRP A 186 5.33 -8.47 -22.93
C TRP A 186 5.00 -7.23 -22.09
N PHE A 187 5.64 -7.06 -20.94
CA PHE A 187 5.47 -5.88 -20.08
C PHE A 187 6.03 -4.62 -20.79
N LYS A 188 7.19 -4.75 -21.46
CA LYS A 188 7.82 -3.65 -22.23
C LYS A 188 7.00 -3.22 -23.44
N GLN A 189 6.32 -4.17 -24.11
CA GLN A 189 5.56 -3.93 -25.34
C GLN A 189 4.26 -3.15 -25.11
N VAL A 190 3.71 -3.21 -23.90
CA VAL A 190 2.53 -2.40 -23.55
C VAL A 190 2.93 -0.93 -23.60
N ARG A 191 2.41 -0.18 -24.60
CA ARG A 191 2.62 1.26 -24.68
C ARG A 191 1.78 1.97 -23.64
N ASN A 192 2.34 3.02 -23.04
CA ASN A 192 1.54 3.92 -22.22
C ASN A 192 0.55 4.62 -23.16
N GLY A 193 -0.76 4.39 -22.93
CA GLY A 193 -1.83 5.09 -23.65
C GLY A 193 -1.88 6.57 -23.26
#